data_cb1b6bcb75a3b566b69d16c92cfb6246
#
_entry.id   cb1b6bcb75a3b566b69d16c92cfb6246
#
_cell.length_a   1.000
_cell.length_b   1.000
_cell.length_c   1.000
_cell.angle_alpha   90.00
_cell.angle_beta   90.00
_cell.angle_gamma   90.00
#
_symmetry.space_group_name_H-M   'P 1'
#
loop_
_entity.id
_entity.type
_entity.pdbx_description
1 polymer ?
#
loop_
_entity_poly.entity_id
_entity_poly.type
_entity_poly.pdbx_seq_one_letter_code
_entity_poly.pdbx_strand_id
1 'polypeptide(L)'
;MAYTLANLQTDIRNYTEVDSNVLSDSVLERIIKNAELKIHRAIDTDQSVFYATSNLIIGNRYVTIPADLRFIRYVQLKNSEGDQFYLQQRDTSFIAEYYSTPGTSAVDIPKYYANWDEEFWVVAPTPDRTYEITLAYDKEPPTITTDTTGTYLSNKYSDLLLYACLVNAYGYLKGPPDMLQYYKASYDEALESYAIEQIGNRRRDEYQDGEVRAQLNVKSPSSYGK
;
A
#
# COMPACT_ATOMS: atom_id res chain seq x y z
N MET A 1 -14.36 11.56 16.81
CA MET A 1 -13.09 12.27 17.11
C MET A 1 -11.98 11.53 16.42
N ALA A 2 -10.98 12.23 15.91
CA ALA A 2 -9.80 11.58 15.35
C ALA A 2 -9.08 10.80 16.46
N TYR A 3 -8.72 9.56 16.19
CA TYR A 3 -7.99 8.73 17.15
C TYR A 3 -6.49 9.02 17.00
N THR A 4 -5.96 9.83 17.91
CA THR A 4 -4.57 10.27 17.87
C THR A 4 -3.63 9.22 18.45
N LEU A 5 -2.33 9.32 18.16
CA LEU A 5 -1.31 8.45 18.75
C LEU A 5 -1.37 8.45 20.29
N ALA A 6 -1.50 9.64 20.90
CA ALA A 6 -1.57 9.77 22.35
C ALA A 6 -2.81 9.06 22.97
N ASN A 7 -3.97 9.17 22.29
CA ASN A 7 -5.18 8.49 22.74
C ASN A 7 -5.01 6.97 22.64
N LEU A 8 -4.47 6.48 21.52
CA LEU A 8 -4.22 5.05 21.31
C LEU A 8 -3.24 4.48 22.34
N GLN A 9 -2.14 5.19 22.64
CA GLN A 9 -1.18 4.79 23.66
C GLN A 9 -1.83 4.72 25.06
N THR A 10 -2.67 5.70 25.37
CA THR A 10 -3.40 5.74 26.64
C THR A 10 -4.37 4.58 26.76
N ASP A 11 -5.13 4.30 25.71
CA ASP A 11 -6.10 3.21 25.70
C ASP A 11 -5.42 1.85 25.78
N ILE A 12 -4.31 1.62 25.06
CA ILE A 12 -3.58 0.36 25.18
C ILE A 12 -3.13 0.12 26.62
N ARG A 13 -2.62 1.15 27.31
CA ARG A 13 -2.23 1.03 28.73
C ARG A 13 -3.43 0.74 29.63
N ASN A 14 -4.54 1.42 29.42
CA ASN A 14 -5.77 1.21 30.18
C ASN A 14 -6.31 -0.22 30.01
N TYR A 15 -6.36 -0.73 28.77
CA TYR A 15 -6.83 -2.09 28.48
C TYR A 15 -5.90 -3.18 29.01
N THR A 16 -4.60 -2.90 29.09
CA THR A 16 -3.62 -3.85 29.60
C THR A 16 -3.37 -3.70 31.11
N GLU A 17 -3.94 -2.67 31.74
CA GLU A 17 -3.76 -2.32 33.17
C GLU A 17 -2.28 -2.14 33.54
N VAL A 18 -1.46 -1.61 32.61
CA VAL A 18 -0.01 -1.39 32.81
C VAL A 18 0.34 0.07 32.60
N ASP A 19 1.31 0.53 33.36
CA ASP A 19 1.79 1.91 33.27
C ASP A 19 2.93 2.09 32.26
N SER A 20 3.43 3.33 32.13
CA SER A 20 4.49 3.71 31.22
C SER A 20 5.87 3.12 31.57
N ASN A 21 6.06 2.57 32.77
CA ASN A 21 7.32 1.91 33.15
C ASN A 21 7.46 0.55 32.47
N VAL A 22 6.31 -0.11 32.21
CA VAL A 22 6.27 -1.42 31.55
C VAL A 22 6.06 -1.27 30.04
N LEU A 23 5.08 -0.44 29.64
CA LEU A 23 4.83 -0.11 28.24
C LEU A 23 5.25 1.34 27.96
N SER A 24 6.56 1.55 27.74
CA SER A 24 7.08 2.88 27.38
C SER A 24 6.55 3.32 26.00
N ASP A 25 6.57 4.63 25.72
CA ASP A 25 6.09 5.18 24.45
C ASP A 25 6.82 4.55 23.25
N SER A 26 8.13 4.34 23.35
CA SER A 26 8.93 3.72 22.31
C SER A 26 8.56 2.24 22.05
N VAL A 27 8.10 1.51 23.07
CA VAL A 27 7.59 0.14 22.92
C VAL A 27 6.23 0.17 22.24
N LEU A 28 5.34 1.07 22.69
CA LEU A 28 4.02 1.23 22.08
C LEU A 28 4.09 1.66 20.62
N GLU A 29 4.97 2.60 20.26
CA GLU A 29 5.17 3.00 18.85
C GLU A 29 5.54 1.82 17.96
N ARG A 30 6.41 0.93 18.44
CA ARG A 30 6.77 -0.31 17.69
C ARG A 30 5.61 -1.28 17.58
N ILE A 31 4.84 -1.45 18.65
CA ILE A 31 3.64 -2.31 18.66
C ILE A 31 2.61 -1.78 17.69
N ILE A 32 2.33 -0.48 17.74
CA ILE A 32 1.36 0.21 16.89
C ILE A 32 1.78 0.11 15.42
N LYS A 33 3.03 0.48 15.10
CA LYS A 33 3.55 0.39 13.74
C LYS A 33 3.44 -1.03 13.17
N ASN A 34 3.78 -2.05 13.96
CA ASN A 34 3.66 -3.44 13.53
C ASN A 34 2.20 -3.86 13.32
N ALA A 35 1.28 -3.37 14.15
CA ALA A 35 -0.15 -3.63 14.00
C ALA A 35 -0.71 -3.01 12.72
N GLU A 36 -0.41 -1.75 12.43
CA GLU A 36 -0.82 -1.07 11.21
C GLU A 36 -0.26 -1.76 9.96
N LEU A 37 1.04 -2.06 9.94
CA LEU A 37 1.67 -2.77 8.82
C LEU A 37 1.05 -4.15 8.58
N LYS A 38 0.65 -4.85 9.64
CA LYS A 38 -0.04 -6.14 9.52
C LYS A 38 -1.41 -5.98 8.85
N ILE A 39 -2.19 -4.96 9.23
CA ILE A 39 -3.49 -4.66 8.62
C ILE A 39 -3.31 -4.28 7.15
N HIS A 40 -2.39 -3.39 6.84
CA HIS A 40 -2.13 -2.95 5.46
C HIS A 40 -1.57 -4.05 4.54
N ARG A 41 -0.93 -5.08 5.10
CA ARG A 41 -0.51 -6.26 4.33
C ARG A 41 -1.64 -7.26 4.10
N ALA A 42 -2.59 -7.31 5.04
CA ALA A 42 -3.72 -8.23 4.95
C ALA A 42 -4.76 -7.76 3.93
N ILE A 43 -4.95 -6.44 3.81
CA ILE A 43 -5.99 -5.85 2.97
C ILE A 43 -5.39 -4.74 2.13
N ASP A 44 -5.57 -4.87 0.82
CA ASP A 44 -5.24 -3.84 -0.14
C ASP A 44 -6.38 -2.82 -0.24
N THR A 45 -6.06 -1.52 -0.11
CA THR A 45 -7.04 -0.44 -0.07
C THR A 45 -6.78 0.57 -1.18
N ASP A 46 -7.85 1.11 -1.80
CA ASP A 46 -7.74 2.15 -2.82
C ASP A 46 -7.28 3.51 -2.26
N GLN A 47 -7.26 3.66 -0.94
CA GLN A 47 -6.70 4.83 -0.25
C GLN A 47 -5.19 5.00 -0.46
N SER A 48 -4.50 3.92 -0.86
CA SER A 48 -3.06 3.91 -1.14
C SER A 48 -2.71 4.36 -2.55
N VAL A 49 -3.71 4.57 -3.44
CA VAL A 49 -3.47 4.97 -4.83
C VAL A 49 -2.92 6.39 -4.89
N PHE A 50 -1.77 6.53 -5.51
CA PHE A 50 -1.11 7.81 -5.69
C PHE A 50 -0.65 7.99 -7.14
N TYR A 51 -0.56 9.24 -7.57
CA TYR A 51 -0.10 9.61 -8.91
C TYR A 51 1.14 10.48 -8.79
N ALA A 52 2.28 9.98 -9.28
CA ALA A 52 3.49 10.77 -9.39
C ALA A 52 3.74 11.15 -10.84
N THR A 53 4.12 12.39 -11.06
CA THR A 53 4.51 12.91 -12.38
C THR A 53 5.95 13.34 -12.37
N SER A 54 6.68 13.03 -13.44
CA SER A 54 8.07 13.45 -13.66
C SER A 54 8.29 13.66 -15.15
N ASN A 55 9.50 14.07 -15.55
CA ASN A 55 9.85 14.26 -16.95
C ASN A 55 11.00 13.33 -17.34
N LEU A 56 10.83 12.62 -18.44
CA LEU A 56 11.93 11.94 -19.10
C LEU A 56 12.84 12.97 -19.77
N ILE A 57 14.13 12.74 -19.67
CA ILE A 57 15.13 13.60 -20.27
C ILE A 57 15.60 12.94 -21.59
N ILE A 58 15.71 13.74 -22.65
CA ILE A 58 16.24 13.29 -23.93
C ILE A 58 17.59 12.57 -23.76
N GLY A 59 17.72 11.40 -24.36
CA GLY A 59 18.95 10.60 -24.31
C GLY A 59 19.20 9.87 -22.96
N ASN A 60 18.37 10.11 -21.94
CA ASN A 60 18.47 9.41 -20.66
C ASN A 60 17.35 8.35 -20.56
N ARG A 61 17.73 7.10 -20.42
CA ARG A 61 16.81 5.97 -20.30
C ARG A 61 16.47 5.57 -18.85
N TYR A 62 17.07 6.23 -17.88
CA TYR A 62 16.85 5.93 -16.45
C TYR A 62 15.84 6.88 -15.83
N VAL A 63 14.91 6.31 -15.08
CA VAL A 63 13.81 7.03 -14.40
C VAL A 63 13.84 6.67 -12.92
N THR A 64 13.84 7.67 -12.07
CA THR A 64 13.82 7.45 -10.62
C THR A 64 12.47 6.89 -10.16
N ILE A 65 12.52 5.87 -9.32
CA ILE A 65 11.36 5.24 -8.67
C ILE A 65 11.02 6.02 -7.40
N PRO A 66 9.74 6.33 -7.12
CA PRO A 66 9.36 6.87 -5.82
C PRO A 66 9.72 5.91 -4.69
N ALA A 67 10.36 6.44 -3.62
CA ALA A 67 10.83 5.61 -2.49
C ALA A 67 9.71 4.94 -1.69
N ASP A 68 8.46 5.45 -1.81
CA ASP A 68 7.27 4.94 -1.16
C ASP A 68 6.42 4.02 -2.05
N LEU A 69 6.95 3.64 -3.22
CA LEU A 69 6.28 2.76 -4.16
C LEU A 69 6.17 1.34 -3.60
N ARG A 70 4.96 0.82 -3.61
CA ARG A 70 4.64 -0.55 -3.20
C ARG A 70 4.29 -1.44 -4.40
N PHE A 71 3.28 -1.03 -5.18
CA PHE A 71 2.83 -1.74 -6.37
C PHE A 71 2.52 -0.75 -7.49
N ILE A 72 2.92 -1.10 -8.70
CA ILE A 72 2.65 -0.31 -9.90
C ILE A 72 1.27 -0.71 -10.44
N ARG A 73 0.42 0.27 -10.71
CA ARG A 73 -0.84 0.06 -11.42
C ARG A 73 -0.65 0.23 -12.93
N TYR A 74 -0.08 1.36 -13.32
CA TYR A 74 0.31 1.63 -14.69
C TYR A 74 1.35 2.75 -14.77
N VAL A 75 2.07 2.76 -15.88
CA VAL A 75 3.00 3.83 -16.24
C VAL A 75 2.58 4.39 -17.59
N GLN A 76 2.42 5.70 -17.67
CA GLN A 76 1.93 6.41 -18.83
C GLN A 76 2.87 7.53 -19.23
N LEU A 77 3.10 7.70 -20.52
CA LEU A 77 3.79 8.84 -21.08
C LEU A 77 2.80 9.78 -21.75
N LYS A 78 3.09 11.06 -21.70
CA LYS A 78 2.39 12.11 -22.43
C LYS A 78 3.39 12.90 -23.27
N ASN A 79 3.09 13.06 -24.56
CA ASN A 79 3.91 13.86 -25.46
C ASN A 79 3.54 15.36 -25.37
N SER A 80 4.29 16.21 -26.07
CA SER A 80 4.02 17.65 -26.16
C SER A 80 2.70 18.00 -26.87
N GLU A 81 2.11 17.08 -27.60
CA GLU A 81 0.86 17.23 -28.33
C GLU A 81 -0.34 16.82 -27.48
N GLY A 82 -0.10 16.21 -26.31
CA GLY A 82 -1.13 15.75 -25.38
C GLY A 82 -1.51 14.28 -25.54
N ASP A 83 -0.92 13.55 -26.49
CA ASP A 83 -1.18 12.14 -26.67
C ASP A 83 -0.60 11.32 -25.54
N GLN A 84 -1.32 10.30 -25.11
CA GLN A 84 -0.98 9.46 -23.97
C GLN A 84 -0.70 8.03 -24.42
N PHE A 85 0.42 7.47 -23.94
CA PHE A 85 0.88 6.13 -24.26
C PHE A 85 1.17 5.34 -22.98
N TYR A 86 0.71 4.10 -22.88
CA TYR A 86 1.04 3.22 -21.78
C TYR A 86 2.36 2.50 -22.04
N LEU A 87 3.24 2.51 -21.06
CA LEU A 87 4.45 1.69 -21.07
C LEU A 87 4.13 0.26 -20.63
N GLN A 88 4.68 -0.72 -21.36
CA GLN A 88 4.58 -2.12 -20.97
C GLN A 88 5.78 -2.53 -20.13
N GLN A 89 5.53 -3.22 -19.03
CA GLN A 89 6.60 -3.79 -18.22
C GLN A 89 7.24 -4.98 -18.96
N ARG A 90 8.57 -5.02 -18.99
CA ARG A 90 9.38 -6.11 -19.55
C ARG A 90 10.53 -6.42 -18.60
N ASP A 91 11.22 -7.53 -18.85
CA ASP A 91 12.45 -7.87 -18.14
C ASP A 91 13.63 -7.03 -18.64
N THR A 92 14.62 -6.82 -17.77
CA THR A 92 15.89 -6.18 -18.15
C THR A 92 16.64 -6.93 -19.24
N SER A 93 16.53 -8.26 -19.27
CA SER A 93 17.09 -9.12 -20.35
C SER A 93 16.51 -8.77 -21.72
N PHE A 94 15.19 -8.54 -21.81
CA PHE A 94 14.55 -8.09 -23.04
C PHE A 94 15.11 -6.74 -23.51
N ILE A 95 15.26 -5.79 -22.60
CA ILE A 95 15.83 -4.47 -22.95
C ILE A 95 17.29 -4.59 -23.36
N ALA A 96 18.08 -5.42 -22.68
CA ALA A 96 19.48 -5.66 -23.00
C ALA A 96 19.64 -6.32 -24.38
N GLU A 97 18.75 -7.24 -24.77
CA GLU A 97 18.81 -7.94 -26.05
C GLU A 97 18.37 -7.05 -27.22
N TYR A 98 17.20 -6.41 -27.10
CA TYR A 98 16.58 -5.68 -28.22
C TYR A 98 16.95 -4.20 -28.28
N TYR A 99 17.39 -3.63 -27.16
CA TYR A 99 17.74 -2.21 -27.02
C TYR A 99 19.12 -2.03 -26.36
N SER A 100 20.08 -2.85 -26.78
CA SER A 100 21.42 -2.95 -26.18
C SER A 100 22.23 -1.67 -26.29
N THR A 101 21.97 -0.82 -27.30
CA THR A 101 22.73 0.39 -27.54
C THR A 101 21.99 1.62 -27.01
N PRO A 102 22.42 2.21 -25.87
CA PRO A 102 21.78 3.40 -25.31
C PRO A 102 22.13 4.70 -26.05
N GLY A 103 22.70 4.60 -27.24
CA GLY A 103 23.20 5.75 -27.99
C GLY A 103 22.13 6.53 -28.74
N THR A 104 22.52 7.71 -29.22
CA THR A 104 21.68 8.65 -29.98
C THR A 104 21.12 8.08 -31.29
N SER A 105 21.58 6.93 -31.73
CA SER A 105 21.12 6.26 -32.98
C SER A 105 19.88 5.38 -32.77
N ALA A 106 19.49 5.10 -31.55
CA ALA A 106 18.35 4.22 -31.20
C ALA A 106 17.36 4.94 -30.27
N VAL A 107 17.16 6.24 -30.50
CA VAL A 107 16.19 7.05 -29.75
C VAL A 107 14.84 7.03 -30.46
N ASP A 108 13.78 6.85 -29.70
CA ASP A 108 12.39 6.84 -30.18
C ASP A 108 11.46 7.07 -28.99
N ILE A 109 10.16 7.08 -29.24
CA ILE A 109 9.16 7.11 -28.17
C ILE A 109 9.28 5.84 -27.31
N PRO A 110 9.50 5.97 -25.99
CA PRO A 110 9.56 4.81 -25.09
C PRO A 110 8.26 4.01 -25.12
N LYS A 111 8.37 2.68 -25.17
CA LYS A 111 7.25 1.73 -25.20
C LYS A 111 7.28 0.75 -24.04
N TYR A 112 8.47 0.52 -23.49
CA TYR A 112 8.73 -0.47 -22.47
C TYR A 112 9.47 0.14 -21.29
N TYR A 113 9.27 -0.45 -20.11
CA TYR A 113 10.08 -0.18 -18.94
C TYR A 113 10.44 -1.48 -18.23
N ALA A 114 11.57 -1.51 -17.53
CA ALA A 114 11.99 -2.62 -16.69
C ALA A 114 12.61 -2.10 -15.40
N ASN A 115 12.56 -2.91 -14.35
CA ASN A 115 13.23 -2.60 -13.10
C ASN A 115 14.73 -2.77 -13.31
N TRP A 116 15.50 -1.68 -13.15
CA TRP A 116 16.95 -1.74 -13.23
C TRP A 116 17.56 -2.08 -11.87
N ASP A 117 17.17 -1.34 -10.87
CA ASP A 117 17.53 -1.54 -9.46
C ASP A 117 16.40 -1.04 -8.54
N GLU A 118 16.66 -0.86 -7.24
CA GLU A 118 15.67 -0.38 -6.27
C GLU A 118 15.30 1.09 -6.48
N GLU A 119 16.17 1.89 -7.12
CA GLU A 119 16.00 3.34 -7.27
C GLU A 119 15.57 3.74 -8.69
N PHE A 120 15.86 2.90 -9.71
CA PHE A 120 15.69 3.26 -11.10
C PHE A 120 14.96 2.20 -11.92
N TRP A 121 14.13 2.70 -12.82
CA TRP A 121 13.68 1.96 -13.99
C TRP A 121 14.51 2.33 -15.20
N VAL A 122 14.63 1.39 -16.14
CA VAL A 122 15.13 1.63 -17.48
C VAL A 122 13.96 1.64 -18.46
N VAL A 123 13.87 2.67 -19.30
CA VAL A 123 12.87 2.75 -20.37
C VAL A 123 13.50 2.44 -21.73
N ALA A 124 12.73 1.89 -22.63
CA ALA A 124 13.18 1.54 -23.97
C ALA A 124 12.06 1.73 -25.02
N PRO A 125 12.41 2.23 -26.21
CA PRO A 125 13.67 2.88 -26.63
C PRO A 125 14.10 4.04 -25.72
N THR A 126 15.35 4.50 -25.89
CA THR A 126 15.83 5.72 -25.22
C THR A 126 15.01 6.92 -25.71
N PRO A 127 14.54 7.82 -24.84
CA PRO A 127 13.71 8.97 -25.23
C PRO A 127 14.37 9.88 -26.27
N ASP A 128 13.68 10.14 -27.37
CA ASP A 128 14.10 11.07 -28.43
C ASP A 128 13.82 12.54 -28.10
N ARG A 129 12.93 12.77 -27.12
CA ARG A 129 12.55 14.09 -26.61
C ARG A 129 12.13 13.99 -25.14
N THR A 130 11.78 15.12 -24.56
CA THR A 130 11.21 15.16 -23.21
C THR A 130 9.74 14.71 -23.24
N TYR A 131 9.39 13.75 -22.39
CA TYR A 131 8.02 13.25 -22.18
C TYR A 131 7.65 13.43 -20.71
N GLU A 132 6.42 13.82 -20.45
CA GLU A 132 5.86 13.73 -19.10
C GLU A 132 5.54 12.26 -18.81
N ILE A 133 6.10 11.71 -17.75
CA ILE A 133 5.79 10.36 -17.27
C ILE A 133 4.87 10.46 -16.07
N THR A 134 3.77 9.77 -16.11
CA THR A 134 2.82 9.62 -15.00
C THR A 134 2.82 8.19 -14.53
N LEU A 135 3.07 8.01 -13.25
CA LEU A 135 3.03 6.73 -12.57
C LEU A 135 1.81 6.69 -11.66
N ALA A 136 0.91 5.72 -11.89
CA ALA A 136 -0.12 5.35 -10.93
C ALA A 136 0.37 4.15 -10.12
N TYR A 137 0.43 4.29 -8.81
CA TYR A 137 0.98 3.26 -7.94
C TYR A 137 0.30 3.25 -6.57
N ASP A 138 0.42 2.13 -5.89
CA ASP A 138 0.03 2.02 -4.49
C ASP A 138 1.22 2.44 -3.62
N LYS A 139 0.98 3.47 -2.84
CA LYS A 139 1.95 4.04 -1.90
C LYS A 139 1.92 3.27 -0.59
N GLU A 140 3.05 3.23 0.12
CA GLU A 140 3.05 2.78 1.51
C GLU A 140 2.19 3.75 2.34
N PRO A 141 1.09 3.26 2.99
CA PRO A 141 0.21 4.14 3.75
C PRO A 141 0.94 4.71 4.97
N PRO A 142 0.68 5.99 5.32
CA PRO A 142 1.27 6.60 6.50
C PRO A 142 0.80 5.86 7.75
N THR A 143 1.71 5.66 8.69
CA THR A 143 1.42 5.11 10.01
C THR A 143 1.07 6.25 10.99
N ILE A 144 0.28 5.94 12.04
CA ILE A 144 -0.08 6.93 13.07
C ILE A 144 1.15 7.41 13.85
N THR A 145 2.26 6.68 13.80
CA THR A 145 3.55 7.10 14.36
C THR A 145 4.23 8.20 13.55
N THR A 146 3.93 8.31 12.24
CA THR A 146 4.40 9.37 11.37
C THR A 146 3.39 10.51 11.23
N ASP A 147 2.10 10.19 11.21
CA ASP A 147 1.01 11.17 11.27
C ASP A 147 0.26 11.03 12.60
N THR A 148 0.77 11.71 13.62
CA THR A 148 0.27 11.63 14.99
C THR A 148 -1.13 12.24 15.20
N THR A 149 -1.63 12.96 14.19
CA THR A 149 -2.97 13.60 14.22
C THR A 149 -4.08 12.63 13.83
N GLY A 150 -3.74 11.56 13.15
CA GLY A 150 -4.64 10.47 12.79
C GLY A 150 -4.55 10.07 11.33
N THR A 151 -4.50 8.78 11.09
CA THR A 151 -4.51 8.16 9.77
C THR A 151 -5.94 7.78 9.36
N TYR A 152 -6.13 7.39 8.09
CA TYR A 152 -7.41 6.85 7.65
C TYR A 152 -7.88 5.67 8.50
N LEU A 153 -6.95 4.76 8.82
CA LEU A 153 -7.22 3.59 9.64
C LEU A 153 -7.66 3.99 11.06
N SER A 154 -6.91 4.89 11.71
CA SER A 154 -7.22 5.33 13.08
C SER A 154 -8.52 6.13 13.19
N ASN A 155 -8.94 6.82 12.11
CA ASN A 155 -10.13 7.64 12.10
C ASN A 155 -11.40 6.87 11.77
N LYS A 156 -11.30 5.87 10.89
CA LYS A 156 -12.47 5.11 10.38
C LYS A 156 -12.62 3.74 11.04
N TYR A 157 -11.51 3.11 11.43
CA TYR A 157 -11.45 1.73 11.93
C TYR A 157 -10.60 1.66 13.20
N SER A 158 -10.93 2.55 14.15
CA SER A 158 -10.21 2.70 15.41
C SER A 158 -10.23 1.44 16.28
N ASP A 159 -11.34 0.70 16.24
CA ASP A 159 -11.53 -0.60 16.90
C ASP A 159 -10.60 -1.68 16.34
N LEU A 160 -10.54 -1.81 15.01
CA LEU A 160 -9.62 -2.73 14.34
C LEU A 160 -8.16 -2.45 14.74
N LEU A 161 -7.76 -1.16 14.70
CA LEU A 161 -6.41 -0.75 15.09
C LEU A 161 -6.12 -1.04 16.56
N LEU A 162 -7.06 -0.73 17.44
CA LEU A 162 -6.93 -0.99 18.88
C LEU A 162 -6.77 -2.49 19.16
N TYR A 163 -7.65 -3.34 18.62
CA TYR A 163 -7.56 -4.79 18.83
C TYR A 163 -6.27 -5.37 18.25
N ALA A 164 -5.81 -4.91 17.09
CA ALA A 164 -4.52 -5.32 16.55
C ALA A 164 -3.35 -4.97 17.48
N CYS A 165 -3.40 -3.78 18.08
CA CYS A 165 -2.41 -3.33 19.05
C CYS A 165 -2.48 -4.16 20.34
N LEU A 166 -3.67 -4.48 20.84
CA LEU A 166 -3.87 -5.27 22.04
C LEU A 166 -3.34 -6.70 21.88
N VAL A 167 -3.60 -7.35 20.74
CA VAL A 167 -3.03 -8.67 20.45
C VAL A 167 -1.50 -8.65 20.54
N ASN A 168 -0.85 -7.63 19.96
CA ASN A 168 0.60 -7.50 20.03
C ASN A 168 1.09 -7.14 21.44
N ALA A 169 0.36 -6.27 22.18
CA ALA A 169 0.69 -5.87 23.53
C ALA A 169 0.59 -7.03 24.53
N TYR A 170 -0.48 -7.83 24.47
CA TYR A 170 -0.63 -9.03 25.30
C TYR A 170 0.41 -10.09 24.97
N GLY A 171 0.81 -10.22 23.70
CA GLY A 171 1.94 -11.06 23.31
C GLY A 171 3.26 -10.59 23.93
N TYR A 172 3.52 -9.28 23.94
CA TYR A 172 4.69 -8.66 24.53
C TYR A 172 4.74 -8.86 26.07
N LEU A 173 3.60 -8.62 26.73
CA LEU A 173 3.45 -8.73 28.18
C LEU A 173 3.39 -10.18 28.68
N LYS A 174 3.30 -11.17 27.78
CA LYS A 174 3.01 -12.58 28.12
C LYS A 174 1.75 -12.70 28.99
N GLY A 175 0.73 -11.95 28.62
CA GLY A 175 -0.54 -11.89 29.33
C GLY A 175 -1.33 -13.20 29.30
N PRO A 176 -2.48 -13.27 30.01
CA PRO A 176 -3.32 -14.45 30.07
C PRO A 176 -3.74 -14.93 28.67
N PRO A 177 -3.68 -16.24 28.38
CA PRO A 177 -4.03 -16.80 27.08
C PRO A 177 -5.47 -16.51 26.64
N ASP A 178 -6.40 -16.49 27.56
CA ASP A 178 -7.83 -16.26 27.33
C ASP A 178 -8.07 -14.83 26.83
N MET A 179 -7.40 -13.84 27.44
CA MET A 179 -7.48 -12.44 26.99
C MET A 179 -6.83 -12.23 25.61
N LEU A 180 -5.70 -12.90 25.37
CA LEU A 180 -5.07 -12.89 24.05
C LEU A 180 -6.01 -13.50 23.00
N GLN A 181 -6.67 -14.61 23.32
CA GLN A 181 -7.63 -15.26 22.41
C GLN A 181 -8.86 -14.39 22.16
N TYR A 182 -9.38 -13.74 23.21
CA TYR A 182 -10.49 -12.79 23.08
C TYR A 182 -10.16 -11.63 22.13
N TYR A 183 -9.04 -10.94 22.34
CA TYR A 183 -8.65 -9.82 21.48
C TYR A 183 -8.30 -10.27 20.05
N LYS A 184 -7.77 -11.49 19.92
CA LYS A 184 -7.53 -12.04 18.58
C LYS A 184 -8.84 -12.30 17.83
N ALA A 185 -9.85 -12.85 18.48
CA ALA A 185 -11.18 -13.05 17.89
C ALA A 185 -11.83 -11.72 17.50
N SER A 186 -11.78 -10.71 18.37
CA SER A 186 -12.30 -9.37 18.09
C SER A 186 -11.54 -8.69 16.92
N TYR A 187 -10.23 -8.90 16.84
CA TYR A 187 -9.41 -8.42 15.72
C TYR A 187 -9.80 -9.10 14.41
N ASP A 188 -9.97 -10.41 14.41
CA ASP A 188 -10.33 -11.18 13.21
C ASP A 188 -11.73 -10.77 12.69
N GLU A 189 -12.71 -10.54 13.59
CA GLU A 189 -14.04 -10.04 13.25
C GLU A 189 -14.01 -8.62 12.67
N ALA A 190 -13.25 -7.72 13.29
CA ALA A 190 -13.09 -6.34 12.80
C ALA A 190 -12.35 -6.30 11.45
N LEU A 191 -11.36 -7.18 11.25
CA LEU A 191 -10.62 -7.31 9.99
C LEU A 191 -11.51 -7.83 8.86
N GLU A 192 -12.37 -8.80 9.13
CA GLU A 192 -13.34 -9.32 8.15
C GLU A 192 -14.33 -8.23 7.73
N SER A 193 -14.87 -7.48 8.69
CA SER A 193 -15.78 -6.35 8.43
C SER A 193 -15.10 -5.28 7.56
N TYR A 194 -13.87 -4.95 7.87
CA TYR A 194 -13.05 -4.01 7.09
C TYR A 194 -12.80 -4.52 5.66
N ALA A 195 -12.46 -5.80 5.50
CA ALA A 195 -12.23 -6.41 4.19
C ALA A 195 -13.48 -6.35 3.30
N ILE A 196 -14.66 -6.66 3.86
CA ILE A 196 -15.93 -6.62 3.15
C ILE A 196 -16.23 -5.20 2.66
N GLU A 197 -15.98 -4.18 3.49
CA GLU A 197 -16.21 -2.78 3.13
C GLU A 197 -15.25 -2.33 2.01
N GLN A 198 -13.96 -2.69 2.08
CA GLN A 198 -12.98 -2.35 1.04
C GLN A 198 -13.30 -3.02 -0.29
N ILE A 199 -13.74 -4.28 -0.30
CA ILE A 199 -14.21 -4.96 -1.51
C ILE A 199 -15.44 -4.26 -2.09
N GLY A 200 -16.37 -3.82 -1.23
CA GLY A 200 -17.54 -3.05 -1.64
C GLY A 200 -17.20 -1.72 -2.30
N ASN A 201 -16.19 -1.03 -1.79
CA ASN A 201 -15.70 0.23 -2.35
C ASN A 201 -15.06 0.01 -3.74
N ARG A 202 -14.23 -1.00 -3.90
CA ARG A 202 -13.60 -1.35 -5.20
C ARG A 202 -14.62 -1.68 -6.28
N ARG A 203 -15.70 -2.38 -5.95
CA ARG A 203 -16.75 -2.72 -6.92
C ARG A 203 -17.41 -1.52 -7.57
N ARG A 204 -17.36 -0.34 -6.96
CA ARG A 204 -17.90 0.89 -7.56
C ARG A 204 -17.06 1.38 -8.72
N ASP A 205 -15.73 1.17 -8.67
CA ASP A 205 -14.78 1.68 -9.67
C ASP A 205 -14.52 0.67 -10.80
N GLU A 206 -14.81 -0.61 -10.56
CA GLU A 206 -14.61 -1.71 -11.53
C GLU A 206 -15.80 -1.94 -12.48
N TYR A 207 -16.74 -0.99 -12.59
CA TYR A 207 -17.80 -1.03 -13.59
C TYR A 207 -17.22 -0.70 -14.97
N GLN A 208 -16.54 -1.66 -15.58
CA GLN A 208 -16.21 -1.62 -16.99
C GLN A 208 -17.26 -2.40 -17.78
N ASP A 209 -17.98 -1.71 -18.65
CA ASP A 209 -18.83 -2.24 -19.72
C ASP A 209 -19.96 -3.21 -19.32
N GLY A 210 -20.50 -3.06 -18.12
CA GLY A 210 -21.67 -3.86 -17.68
C GLY A 210 -21.37 -5.32 -17.35
N GLU A 211 -20.14 -5.76 -17.41
CA GLU A 211 -19.73 -7.08 -16.96
C GLU A 211 -19.35 -7.09 -15.48
N VAL A 212 -20.10 -7.85 -14.70
CA VAL A 212 -19.75 -8.16 -13.30
C VAL A 212 -18.52 -9.07 -13.31
N ARG A 213 -17.33 -8.53 -13.10
CA ARG A 213 -16.12 -9.35 -12.92
C ARG A 213 -16.28 -10.22 -11.68
N ALA A 214 -16.19 -11.53 -11.94
CA ALA A 214 -16.08 -12.65 -11.02
C ALA A 214 -16.60 -12.43 -9.59
N GLN A 215 -17.73 -13.03 -9.24
CA GLN A 215 -18.17 -13.17 -7.86
C GLN A 215 -17.05 -13.83 -7.04
N LEU A 216 -16.40 -13.04 -6.19
CA LEU A 216 -15.61 -13.62 -5.11
C LEU A 216 -16.57 -14.46 -4.26
N ASN A 217 -16.34 -15.78 -4.21
CA ASN A 217 -17.05 -16.69 -3.33
C ASN A 217 -16.67 -16.37 -1.88
N VAL A 218 -17.26 -15.32 -1.33
CA VAL A 218 -17.23 -15.07 0.11
C VAL A 218 -18.15 -16.11 0.72
N LYS A 219 -17.58 -17.11 1.38
CA LYS A 219 -18.38 -18.09 2.12
C LYS A 219 -19.18 -17.32 3.17
N SER A 220 -20.50 -17.40 3.06
CA SER A 220 -21.41 -16.87 4.06
C SER A 220 -21.11 -17.47 5.43
N PRO A 221 -21.17 -16.69 6.54
CA PRO A 221 -20.95 -17.18 7.90
C PRO A 221 -21.81 -18.40 8.28
N SER A 222 -22.96 -18.60 7.61
CA SER A 222 -23.84 -19.76 7.79
C SER A 222 -23.28 -21.10 7.31
N SER A 223 -22.11 -21.12 6.64
CA SER A 223 -21.49 -22.36 6.15
C SER A 223 -20.55 -23.03 7.14
N TYR A 224 -20.34 -22.46 8.32
CA TYR A 224 -19.50 -23.01 9.39
C TYR A 224 -20.26 -23.78 10.48
N GLY A 225 -21.54 -24.02 10.27
CA GLY A 225 -22.38 -24.78 11.19
C GLY A 225 -23.00 -26.02 10.55
N LYS A 226 -22.21 -27.06 10.30
CA LYS A 226 -22.66 -28.47 10.23
C LYS A 226 -21.45 -29.36 10.40
#